data_d450cb0f71d2fd08e3e29cc1e4b62266
#
_entry.id   d450cb0f71d2fd08e3e29cc1e4b62266
#
_cell.length_a   1.000
_cell.length_b   1.000
_cell.length_c   1.000
_cell.angle_alpha   90.00
_cell.angle_beta   90.00
_cell.angle_gamma   90.00
#
_symmetry.space_group_name_H-M   'P 1'
#
loop_
_entity.id
_entity.type
_entity.pdbx_description
1 polymer ?
#
loop_
_entity_poly.entity_id
_entity_poly.type
_entity_poly.pdbx_seq_one_letter_code
_entity_poly.pdbx_strand_id
1 'polypeptide(L)'
;MTSSASAIDAQGVTKVFQGSGAADLKALDDVSVTIRQNEFFTLLGPSGCGKTTLLRLIAGFEFPTEGTIRLYGRDIALLPPYLRPVNTVFQSYALFPHLTVGQNIGFGLEMQDRPKREVAARVAEMLRLVRMEDLKDRQTSQISGGQQQRVALARALAPQPKVLLLDEPLSALDYKLRKEMQIELKRLQLETGITFIFVTHDQEEALTMSDRIAVMSKGRILQVGTPRDIYDRPEQRFVADFIGEANLMAGEITAATADEARVLLASGASITATLPAEARPTGKVTVMVRPEHAEIVADAKDATLRGILERTVYFGTDTHFNIMLADGTPFVVRRQNDRKQGKGLEPGSAVGVQLAERVAQVLRD
;
A
#
# COMPACT_ATOMS: atom_id res chain seq x y z
N MET A 1 -18.26 18.52 -8.02
CA MET A 1 -17.05 17.72 -7.79
C MET A 1 -16.01 18.22 -8.78
N THR A 2 -15.07 19.04 -8.36
CA THR A 2 -13.96 19.50 -9.22
C THR A 2 -13.12 18.27 -9.56
N SER A 3 -13.08 17.90 -10.84
CA SER A 3 -12.17 16.87 -11.36
C SER A 3 -10.75 17.28 -10.99
N SER A 4 -10.16 16.62 -9.99
CA SER A 4 -8.74 16.87 -9.67
C SER A 4 -7.92 16.45 -10.89
N ALA A 5 -7.13 17.40 -11.42
CA ALA A 5 -6.32 17.15 -12.60
C ALA A 5 -5.36 15.96 -12.34
N SER A 6 -5.18 15.08 -13.33
CA SER A 6 -4.27 13.94 -13.22
C SER A 6 -2.82 14.39 -13.30
N ALA A 7 -1.96 13.83 -12.45
CA ALA A 7 -0.51 13.93 -12.59
C ALA A 7 0.02 12.84 -13.53
N ILE A 8 -0.40 11.60 -13.31
CA ILE A 8 -0.10 10.46 -14.18
C ILE A 8 -1.42 9.83 -14.64
N ASP A 9 -1.48 9.50 -15.93
CA ASP A 9 -2.56 8.72 -16.53
C ASP A 9 -1.93 7.60 -17.36
N ALA A 10 -2.00 6.37 -16.86
CA ALA A 10 -1.55 5.15 -17.54
C ALA A 10 -2.78 4.42 -18.07
N GLN A 11 -2.79 4.05 -19.35
CA GLN A 11 -3.93 3.42 -20.03
C GLN A 11 -3.47 2.19 -20.80
N GLY A 12 -3.99 1.01 -20.45
CA GLY A 12 -3.73 -0.26 -21.12
C GLY A 12 -2.25 -0.66 -21.14
N VAL A 13 -1.48 -0.27 -20.11
CA VAL A 13 -0.03 -0.44 -20.10
C VAL A 13 0.33 -1.90 -19.93
N THR A 14 0.99 -2.46 -20.93
CA THR A 14 1.54 -3.82 -20.95
C THR A 14 3.06 -3.76 -21.10
N LYS A 15 3.76 -4.60 -20.34
CA LYS A 15 5.21 -4.78 -20.46
C LYS A 15 5.56 -6.26 -20.52
N VAL A 16 6.15 -6.65 -21.63
CA VAL A 16 6.68 -7.99 -21.84
C VAL A 16 8.21 -7.89 -21.96
N PHE A 17 8.92 -8.69 -21.16
CA PHE A 17 10.36 -8.89 -21.30
C PHE A 17 10.60 -10.18 -22.10
N GLN A 18 11.33 -10.05 -23.20
CA GLN A 18 11.70 -11.21 -24.03
C GLN A 18 12.73 -12.08 -23.32
N GLY A 19 12.42 -13.37 -23.18
CA GLY A 19 13.34 -14.34 -22.62
C GLY A 19 14.36 -14.82 -23.65
N SER A 20 15.65 -14.65 -23.41
CA SER A 20 16.69 -15.25 -24.23
C SER A 20 16.73 -16.78 -24.02
N GLY A 21 15.86 -17.53 -24.74
CA GLY A 21 15.73 -18.98 -24.63
C GLY A 21 14.76 -19.47 -23.56
N ALA A 22 14.03 -18.61 -22.86
CA ALA A 22 12.94 -18.91 -21.95
C ALA A 22 11.63 -18.27 -22.46
N ALA A 23 10.49 -18.67 -21.87
CA ALA A 23 9.20 -18.04 -22.18
C ALA A 23 9.22 -16.54 -21.83
N ASP A 24 8.54 -15.73 -22.64
CA ASP A 24 8.38 -14.30 -22.41
C ASP A 24 7.72 -14.05 -21.05
N LEU A 25 8.25 -13.06 -20.31
CA LEU A 25 7.72 -12.64 -19.02
C LEU A 25 6.83 -11.40 -19.18
N LYS A 26 5.52 -11.56 -19.04
CA LYS A 26 4.58 -10.44 -18.97
C LYS A 26 4.60 -9.84 -17.55
N ALA A 27 5.38 -8.79 -17.35
CA ALA A 27 5.55 -8.14 -16.06
C ALA A 27 4.38 -7.18 -15.72
N LEU A 28 3.74 -6.58 -16.72
CA LEU A 28 2.50 -5.81 -16.62
C LEU A 28 1.52 -6.30 -17.69
N ASP A 29 0.26 -6.41 -17.33
CA ASP A 29 -0.81 -6.92 -18.16
C ASP A 29 -2.03 -6.01 -18.09
N ASP A 30 -2.19 -5.13 -19.10
CA ASP A 30 -3.31 -4.19 -19.26
C ASP A 30 -3.55 -3.30 -18.03
N VAL A 31 -2.48 -2.66 -17.54
CA VAL A 31 -2.55 -1.81 -16.34
C VAL A 31 -3.08 -0.42 -16.71
N SER A 32 -4.20 -0.05 -16.10
CA SER A 32 -4.78 1.30 -16.21
C SER A 32 -4.93 1.93 -14.84
N VAL A 33 -4.36 3.14 -14.67
CA VAL A 33 -4.43 3.88 -13.40
C VAL A 33 -4.26 5.38 -13.61
N THR A 34 -5.09 6.15 -12.91
CA THR A 34 -4.98 7.61 -12.83
C THR A 34 -4.51 8.02 -11.45
N ILE A 35 -3.36 8.71 -11.38
CA ILE A 35 -2.79 9.31 -10.18
C ILE A 35 -3.06 10.80 -10.20
N ARG A 36 -3.63 11.33 -9.12
CA ARG A 36 -4.05 12.74 -9.03
C ARG A 36 -2.86 13.65 -8.71
N GLN A 37 -3.01 14.94 -8.98
CA GLN A 37 -2.01 15.90 -8.55
C GLN A 37 -2.00 16.04 -7.03
N ASN A 38 -0.79 16.20 -6.47
CA ASN A 38 -0.54 16.44 -5.05
C ASN A 38 -1.03 15.31 -4.13
N GLU A 39 -1.20 14.08 -4.66
CA GLU A 39 -1.51 12.94 -3.80
C GLU A 39 -0.27 12.10 -3.46
N PHE A 40 -0.33 11.43 -2.32
CA PHE A 40 0.57 10.35 -1.94
C PHE A 40 -0.07 9.03 -2.42
N PHE A 41 0.39 8.53 -3.56
CA PHE A 41 -0.17 7.33 -4.19
C PHE A 41 0.77 6.14 -3.99
N THR A 42 0.24 5.02 -3.49
CA THR A 42 1.04 3.83 -3.23
C THR A 42 0.70 2.68 -4.17
N LEU A 43 1.74 2.07 -4.75
CA LEU A 43 1.68 0.77 -5.41
C LEU A 43 2.05 -0.30 -4.39
N LEU A 44 1.09 -1.13 -4.01
CA LEU A 44 1.22 -2.15 -2.97
C LEU A 44 1.02 -3.56 -3.56
N GLY A 45 1.78 -4.54 -3.13
CA GLY A 45 1.62 -5.93 -3.57
C GLY A 45 2.85 -6.79 -3.28
N PRO A 46 2.79 -8.10 -3.49
CA PRO A 46 3.91 -9.00 -3.26
C PRO A 46 5.09 -8.73 -4.20
N SER A 47 6.25 -9.28 -3.86
CA SER A 47 7.44 -9.19 -4.71
C SER A 47 7.17 -9.80 -6.10
N GLY A 48 7.67 -9.14 -7.15
CA GLY A 48 7.52 -9.61 -8.53
C GLY A 48 6.13 -9.36 -9.18
N CYS A 49 5.20 -8.65 -8.52
CA CYS A 49 3.87 -8.37 -9.11
C CYS A 49 3.83 -7.20 -10.11
N GLY A 50 4.98 -6.54 -10.41
CA GLY A 50 5.06 -5.49 -11.43
C GLY A 50 5.18 -4.05 -10.93
N LYS A 51 5.16 -3.77 -9.61
CA LYS A 51 5.24 -2.41 -9.02
C LYS A 51 6.44 -1.61 -9.53
N THR A 52 7.65 -2.13 -9.32
CA THR A 52 8.90 -1.49 -9.78
C THR A 52 8.96 -1.37 -11.29
N THR A 53 8.35 -2.31 -12.04
CA THR A 53 8.26 -2.22 -13.51
C THR A 53 7.40 -1.01 -13.92
N LEU A 54 6.22 -0.83 -13.31
CA LEU A 54 5.37 0.33 -13.59
C LEU A 54 6.08 1.64 -13.20
N LEU A 55 6.76 1.66 -12.03
CA LEU A 55 7.55 2.81 -11.61
C LEU A 55 8.66 3.15 -12.63
N ARG A 56 9.39 2.15 -13.14
CA ARG A 56 10.45 2.33 -14.16
C ARG A 56 9.90 2.81 -15.49
N LEU A 57 8.70 2.38 -15.88
CA LEU A 57 8.03 2.91 -17.08
C LEU A 57 7.68 4.39 -16.91
N ILE A 58 7.19 4.81 -15.73
CA ILE A 58 6.92 6.22 -15.43
C ILE A 58 8.22 7.04 -15.38
N ALA A 59 9.29 6.47 -14.83
CA ALA A 59 10.61 7.11 -14.77
C ALA A 59 11.31 7.22 -16.13
N GLY A 60 10.94 6.36 -17.10
CA GLY A 60 11.59 6.31 -18.42
C GLY A 60 12.81 5.41 -18.49
N PHE A 61 13.07 4.58 -17.48
CA PHE A 61 14.11 3.54 -17.50
C PHE A 61 13.69 2.31 -18.30
N GLU A 62 12.39 2.16 -18.54
CA GLU A 62 11.78 1.13 -19.36
C GLU A 62 10.74 1.77 -20.29
N PHE A 63 10.38 1.08 -21.37
CA PHE A 63 9.36 1.51 -22.30
C PHE A 63 8.22 0.48 -22.31
N PRO A 64 6.95 0.90 -22.41
CA PRO A 64 5.84 -0.03 -22.50
C PRO A 64 5.90 -0.82 -23.81
N THR A 65 5.41 -2.07 -23.79
CA THR A 65 5.20 -2.86 -25.01
C THR A 65 3.92 -2.39 -25.69
N GLU A 66 2.89 -2.08 -24.90
CA GLU A 66 1.59 -1.56 -25.36
C GLU A 66 1.06 -0.54 -24.35
N GLY A 67 0.11 0.26 -24.78
CA GLY A 67 -0.55 1.28 -23.97
C GLY A 67 0.18 2.62 -23.97
N THR A 68 -0.34 3.55 -23.16
CA THR A 68 0.19 4.93 -23.07
C THR A 68 0.39 5.36 -21.64
N ILE A 69 1.37 6.25 -21.41
CA ILE A 69 1.61 6.89 -20.12
C ILE A 69 1.69 8.40 -20.33
N ARG A 70 0.79 9.14 -19.70
CA ARG A 70 0.77 10.60 -19.77
C ARG A 70 1.14 11.21 -18.43
N LEU A 71 1.95 12.26 -18.47
CA LEU A 71 2.31 13.11 -17.34
C LEU A 71 1.71 14.50 -17.57
N TYR A 72 0.76 14.93 -16.70
CA TYR A 72 0.02 16.17 -16.86
C TYR A 72 -0.55 16.35 -18.30
N GLY A 73 -1.13 15.26 -18.83
CA GLY A 73 -1.74 15.23 -20.16
C GLY A 73 -0.74 15.04 -21.33
N ARG A 74 0.56 15.20 -21.10
CA ARG A 74 1.60 15.00 -22.13
C ARG A 74 2.03 13.53 -22.16
N ASP A 75 2.04 12.93 -23.33
CA ASP A 75 2.57 11.57 -23.51
C ASP A 75 4.07 11.54 -23.23
N ILE A 76 4.49 10.63 -22.35
CA ILE A 76 5.88 10.42 -21.94
C ILE A 76 6.36 8.99 -22.26
N ALA A 77 5.52 8.15 -22.86
CA ALA A 77 5.80 6.73 -23.01
C ALA A 77 7.17 6.44 -23.63
N LEU A 78 7.58 7.23 -24.63
CA LEU A 78 8.86 7.08 -25.34
C LEU A 78 9.91 8.13 -24.96
N LEU A 79 9.65 9.02 -23.99
CA LEU A 79 10.64 10.01 -23.56
C LEU A 79 11.71 9.37 -22.67
N PRO A 80 13.00 9.68 -22.87
CA PRO A 80 14.07 9.22 -21.98
C PRO A 80 13.98 9.90 -20.60
N PRO A 81 14.59 9.32 -19.53
CA PRO A 81 14.47 9.80 -18.16
C PRO A 81 14.77 11.29 -17.97
N TYR A 82 15.84 11.79 -18.59
CA TYR A 82 16.31 13.17 -18.42
C TYR A 82 15.40 14.24 -19.04
N LEU A 83 14.43 13.86 -19.87
CA LEU A 83 13.41 14.76 -20.44
C LEU A 83 12.08 14.71 -19.64
N ARG A 84 11.98 13.86 -18.64
CA ARG A 84 10.76 13.74 -17.82
C ARG A 84 10.91 14.60 -16.57
N PRO A 85 9.92 15.42 -16.20
CA PRO A 85 9.95 16.19 -14.96
C PRO A 85 9.57 15.31 -13.74
N VAL A 86 10.23 14.14 -13.64
CA VAL A 86 10.10 13.18 -12.55
C VAL A 86 11.48 12.85 -12.00
N ASN A 87 11.59 12.60 -10.69
CA ASN A 87 12.82 12.12 -10.09
C ASN A 87 12.55 10.85 -9.30
N THR A 88 13.57 10.01 -9.15
CA THR A 88 13.46 8.71 -8.47
C THR A 88 14.43 8.65 -7.29
N VAL A 89 13.92 8.17 -6.15
CA VAL A 89 14.71 7.69 -5.03
C VAL A 89 14.70 6.17 -5.08
N PHE A 90 15.87 5.57 -5.23
CA PHE A 90 16.04 4.11 -5.30
C PHE A 90 16.16 3.50 -3.90
N GLN A 91 15.89 2.22 -3.79
CA GLN A 91 15.98 1.43 -2.56
C GLN A 91 17.35 1.56 -1.85
N SER A 92 18.44 1.62 -2.62
CA SER A 92 19.81 1.79 -2.10
C SER A 92 20.21 3.25 -1.90
N TYR A 93 19.27 4.21 -2.06
CA TYR A 93 19.49 5.66 -2.05
C TYR A 93 20.42 6.17 -3.16
N ALA A 94 21.33 5.36 -3.67
CA ALA A 94 22.29 5.65 -4.76
C ALA A 94 23.01 7.00 -4.56
N LEU A 95 23.45 7.30 -3.33
CA LEU A 95 24.25 8.49 -3.05
C LEU A 95 25.65 8.34 -3.63
N PHE A 96 26.21 9.45 -4.10
CA PHE A 96 27.59 9.49 -4.57
C PHE A 96 28.54 9.49 -3.37
N PRO A 97 29.33 8.41 -3.15
CA PRO A 97 30.09 8.23 -1.92
C PRO A 97 31.29 9.20 -1.79
N HIS A 98 31.78 9.71 -2.91
CA HIS A 98 32.89 10.66 -2.99
C HIS A 98 32.46 12.13 -2.87
N LEU A 99 31.14 12.39 -2.80
CA LEU A 99 30.58 13.74 -2.64
C LEU A 99 30.10 13.97 -1.21
N THR A 100 30.18 15.23 -0.75
CA THR A 100 29.56 15.64 0.51
C THR A 100 28.02 15.62 0.40
N VAL A 101 27.33 15.79 1.53
CA VAL A 101 25.86 15.94 1.59
C VAL A 101 25.40 17.08 0.70
N GLY A 102 26.01 18.27 0.83
CA GLY A 102 25.67 19.43 0.00
C GLY A 102 25.92 19.21 -1.48
N GLN A 103 27.02 18.57 -1.86
CA GLN A 103 27.35 18.24 -3.24
C GLN A 103 26.39 17.19 -3.82
N ASN A 104 25.98 16.18 -3.04
CA ASN A 104 24.96 15.23 -3.48
C ASN A 104 23.65 15.95 -3.81
N ILE A 105 23.19 16.87 -2.95
CA ILE A 105 21.94 17.61 -3.17
C ILE A 105 22.05 18.53 -4.40
N GLY A 106 23.19 19.19 -4.60
CA GLY A 106 23.41 20.12 -5.70
C GLY A 106 23.65 19.46 -7.05
N PHE A 107 24.07 18.19 -7.08
CA PHE A 107 24.56 17.50 -8.26
C PHE A 107 23.64 17.61 -9.50
N GLY A 108 22.34 17.37 -9.32
CA GLY A 108 21.38 17.43 -10.44
C GLY A 108 21.21 18.84 -11.02
N LEU A 109 21.37 19.88 -10.19
CA LEU A 109 21.31 21.28 -10.64
C LEU A 109 22.60 21.70 -11.38
N GLU A 110 23.74 21.19 -10.93
CA GLU A 110 25.03 21.41 -11.60
C GLU A 110 25.03 20.75 -13.01
N MET A 111 24.47 19.55 -13.13
CA MET A 111 24.32 18.87 -14.42
C MET A 111 23.32 19.59 -15.37
N GLN A 112 22.48 20.48 -14.87
CA GLN A 112 21.60 21.36 -15.64
C GLN A 112 22.24 22.72 -15.96
N ASP A 113 23.55 22.87 -15.73
CA ASP A 113 24.31 24.12 -15.90
C ASP A 113 23.72 25.33 -15.16
N ARG A 114 23.08 25.12 -13.98
CA ARG A 114 22.52 26.19 -13.18
C ARG A 114 23.63 27.07 -12.56
N PRO A 115 23.41 28.37 -12.45
CA PRO A 115 24.39 29.26 -11.84
C PRO A 115 24.75 28.82 -10.41
N LYS A 116 26.03 28.86 -10.04
CA LYS A 116 26.52 28.42 -8.70
C LYS A 116 25.76 29.05 -7.53
N ARG A 117 25.34 30.33 -7.68
CA ARG A 117 24.55 31.04 -6.65
C ARG A 117 23.16 30.38 -6.48
N GLU A 118 22.51 30.00 -7.55
CA GLU A 118 21.20 29.33 -7.53
C GLU A 118 21.32 27.93 -6.92
N VAL A 119 22.35 27.16 -7.31
CA VAL A 119 22.66 25.86 -6.72
C VAL A 119 22.86 25.97 -5.22
N ALA A 120 23.71 26.91 -4.76
CA ALA A 120 23.98 27.11 -3.33
C ALA A 120 22.71 27.49 -2.54
N ALA A 121 21.88 28.36 -3.07
CA ALA A 121 20.62 28.77 -2.45
C ALA A 121 19.65 27.58 -2.34
N ARG A 122 19.53 26.78 -3.42
CA ARG A 122 18.64 25.61 -3.44
C ARG A 122 19.12 24.49 -2.53
N VAL A 123 20.45 24.24 -2.46
CA VAL A 123 21.04 23.29 -1.50
C VAL A 123 20.73 23.71 -0.06
N ALA A 124 20.89 25.00 0.29
CA ALA A 124 20.56 25.49 1.62
C ALA A 124 19.07 25.35 1.96
N GLU A 125 18.18 25.57 0.99
CA GLU A 125 16.74 25.34 1.14
C GLU A 125 16.42 23.86 1.38
N MET A 126 17.00 22.95 0.61
CA MET A 126 16.79 21.52 0.75
C MET A 126 17.33 20.98 2.07
N LEU A 127 18.50 21.45 2.53
CA LEU A 127 19.06 21.09 3.82
C LEU A 127 18.12 21.48 4.97
N ARG A 128 17.53 22.69 4.92
CA ARG A 128 16.52 23.12 5.90
C ARG A 128 15.27 22.24 5.85
N LEU A 129 14.78 21.93 4.65
CA LEU A 129 13.60 21.09 4.44
C LEU A 129 13.74 19.72 5.11
N VAL A 130 14.95 19.11 5.02
CA VAL A 130 15.24 17.79 5.61
C VAL A 130 15.94 17.87 6.97
N ARG A 131 16.11 19.07 7.56
CA ARG A 131 16.71 19.33 8.87
C ARG A 131 18.15 18.79 9.00
N MET A 132 19.00 19.14 8.04
CA MET A 132 20.38 18.64 7.95
C MET A 132 21.40 19.75 7.65
N GLU A 133 21.15 20.98 8.05
CA GLU A 133 22.00 22.16 7.77
C GLU A 133 23.45 21.95 8.25
N ASP A 134 23.62 21.42 9.47
CA ASP A 134 24.92 21.23 10.11
C ASP A 134 25.76 20.08 9.48
N LEU A 135 25.15 19.32 8.58
CA LEU A 135 25.79 18.15 7.96
C LEU A 135 26.22 18.40 6.51
N LYS A 136 26.07 19.64 5.99
CA LYS A 136 26.31 20.01 4.59
C LYS A 136 27.64 19.51 4.03
N ASP A 137 28.71 19.66 4.82
CA ASP A 137 30.09 19.37 4.38
C ASP A 137 30.56 17.94 4.80
N ARG A 138 29.70 17.14 5.42
CA ARG A 138 30.00 15.77 5.77
C ARG A 138 29.96 14.85 4.57
N GLN A 139 30.82 13.84 4.58
CA GLN A 139 30.77 12.72 3.61
C GLN A 139 29.54 11.83 3.88
N THR A 140 29.00 11.20 2.84
CA THR A 140 27.83 10.31 2.96
C THR A 140 28.11 9.08 3.84
N SER A 141 29.37 8.63 3.93
CA SER A 141 29.80 7.54 4.81
C SER A 141 29.84 7.90 6.31
N GLN A 142 29.74 9.19 6.64
CA GLN A 142 29.80 9.71 8.02
C GLN A 142 28.41 10.00 8.62
N ILE A 143 27.35 9.64 7.91
CA ILE A 143 25.96 9.86 8.31
C ILE A 143 25.20 8.55 8.41
N SER A 144 24.15 8.50 9.25
CA SER A 144 23.32 7.31 9.46
C SER A 144 22.46 6.98 8.23
N GLY A 145 21.93 5.76 8.14
CA GLY A 145 21.04 5.33 7.04
C GLY A 145 19.83 6.23 6.86
N GLY A 146 19.17 6.65 7.93
CA GLY A 146 18.06 7.60 7.86
C GLY A 146 18.49 9.00 7.40
N GLN A 147 19.70 9.44 7.76
CA GLN A 147 20.27 10.69 7.23
C GLN A 147 20.62 10.55 5.74
N GLN A 148 21.15 9.40 5.31
CA GLN A 148 21.39 9.10 3.89
C GLN A 148 20.10 9.17 3.08
N GLN A 149 19.01 8.63 3.60
CA GLN A 149 17.70 8.70 2.98
C GLN A 149 17.21 10.15 2.83
N ARG A 150 17.34 10.97 3.89
CA ARG A 150 17.00 12.41 3.83
C ARG A 150 17.81 13.15 2.77
N VAL A 151 19.09 12.83 2.63
CA VAL A 151 19.95 13.40 1.57
C VAL A 151 19.45 12.96 0.19
N ALA A 152 19.09 11.70 0.00
CA ALA A 152 18.57 11.20 -1.28
C ALA A 152 17.24 11.88 -1.64
N LEU A 153 16.35 12.09 -0.66
CA LEU A 153 15.11 12.84 -0.85
C LEU A 153 15.40 14.32 -1.22
N ALA A 154 16.27 14.98 -0.48
CA ALA A 154 16.68 16.35 -0.78
C ALA A 154 17.30 16.51 -2.17
N ARG A 155 18.17 15.57 -2.58
CA ARG A 155 18.74 15.49 -3.94
C ARG A 155 17.66 15.35 -5.00
N ALA A 156 16.68 14.46 -4.78
CA ALA A 156 15.60 14.23 -5.71
C ALA A 156 14.63 15.42 -5.81
N LEU A 157 14.43 16.16 -4.72
CA LEU A 157 13.56 17.36 -4.66
C LEU A 157 14.25 18.64 -5.15
N ALA A 158 15.58 18.70 -5.13
CA ALA A 158 16.33 19.91 -5.51
C ALA A 158 15.99 20.44 -6.92
N PRO A 159 15.85 19.60 -7.97
CA PRO A 159 15.49 20.04 -9.31
C PRO A 159 14.00 20.42 -9.48
N GLN A 160 13.19 20.39 -8.42
CA GLN A 160 11.75 20.71 -8.44
C GLN A 160 10.94 19.82 -9.40
N PRO A 161 10.98 18.49 -9.22
CA PRO A 161 10.19 17.60 -10.07
C PRO A 161 8.70 17.82 -9.85
N LYS A 162 7.87 17.48 -10.85
CA LYS A 162 6.41 17.45 -10.70
C LYS A 162 5.92 16.20 -9.98
N VAL A 163 6.66 15.10 -10.11
CA VAL A 163 6.37 13.82 -9.47
C VAL A 163 7.65 13.25 -8.88
N LEU A 164 7.57 12.74 -7.64
CA LEU A 164 8.64 12.02 -6.98
C LEU A 164 8.28 10.53 -6.92
N LEU A 165 9.18 9.70 -7.44
CA LEU A 165 9.06 8.24 -7.47
C LEU A 165 9.93 7.66 -6.36
N LEU A 166 9.36 6.77 -5.53
CA LEU A 166 10.02 6.18 -4.36
C LEU A 166 9.94 4.65 -4.48
N ASP A 167 11.08 4.01 -4.78
CA ASP A 167 11.16 2.54 -4.96
C ASP A 167 11.64 1.88 -3.66
N GLU A 168 10.72 1.38 -2.85
CA GLU A 168 10.94 0.74 -1.54
C GLU A 168 11.92 1.49 -0.61
N PRO A 169 11.77 2.81 -0.42
CA PRO A 169 12.81 3.62 0.24
C PRO A 169 12.98 3.33 1.73
N LEU A 170 12.02 2.64 2.37
CA LEU A 170 12.03 2.37 3.81
C LEU A 170 12.49 0.93 4.15
N SER A 171 12.71 0.08 3.14
CA SER A 171 12.94 -1.36 3.33
C SER A 171 14.24 -1.70 4.10
N ALA A 172 15.26 -0.85 4.00
CA ALA A 172 16.56 -1.06 4.65
C ALA A 172 16.64 -0.48 6.08
N LEU A 173 15.57 0.14 6.60
CA LEU A 173 15.55 0.79 7.90
C LEU A 173 15.03 -0.14 9.00
N ASP A 174 15.58 0.03 10.23
CA ASP A 174 14.99 -0.58 11.42
C ASP A 174 13.59 -0.01 11.71
N TYR A 175 12.85 -0.70 12.58
CA TYR A 175 11.44 -0.38 12.86
C TYR A 175 11.23 1.07 13.35
N LYS A 176 12.07 1.54 14.29
CA LYS A 176 11.91 2.87 14.89
C LYS A 176 12.17 3.96 13.85
N LEU A 177 13.27 3.84 13.13
CA LEU A 177 13.67 4.78 12.09
C LEU A 177 12.67 4.78 10.93
N ARG A 178 12.12 3.61 10.56
CA ARG A 178 11.07 3.48 9.55
C ARG A 178 9.84 4.30 9.93
N LYS A 179 9.36 4.22 11.19
CA LYS A 179 8.24 5.03 11.68
C LYS A 179 8.49 6.52 11.62
N GLU A 180 9.68 6.96 12.02
CA GLU A 180 10.09 8.37 11.93
C GLU A 180 10.10 8.85 10.47
N MET A 181 10.60 8.02 9.55
CA MET A 181 10.67 8.35 8.13
C MET A 181 9.31 8.33 7.42
N GLN A 182 8.36 7.50 7.84
CA GLN A 182 6.97 7.55 7.34
C GLN A 182 6.35 8.93 7.61
N ILE A 183 6.48 9.43 8.84
CA ILE A 183 5.99 10.76 9.22
C ILE A 183 6.68 11.85 8.40
N GLU A 184 8.00 11.72 8.23
CA GLU A 184 8.81 12.70 7.49
C GLU A 184 8.44 12.74 6.00
N LEU A 185 8.24 11.58 5.35
CA LEU A 185 7.81 11.51 3.95
C LEU A 185 6.44 12.17 3.74
N LYS A 186 5.47 11.91 4.62
CA LYS A 186 4.15 12.55 4.52
C LYS A 186 4.23 14.05 4.74
N ARG A 187 5.05 14.52 5.71
CA ARG A 187 5.34 15.94 5.94
C ARG A 187 5.92 16.60 4.68
N LEU A 188 6.96 15.99 4.09
CA LEU A 188 7.62 16.52 2.89
C LEU A 188 6.65 16.61 1.70
N GLN A 189 5.79 15.60 1.51
CA GLN A 189 4.78 15.63 0.46
C GLN A 189 3.80 16.79 0.65
N LEU A 190 3.31 17.03 1.87
CA LEU A 190 2.39 18.13 2.19
C LEU A 190 3.06 19.49 2.03
N GLU A 191 4.30 19.66 2.49
CA GLU A 191 5.04 20.93 2.42
C GLU A 191 5.43 21.31 0.97
N THR A 192 5.78 20.31 0.16
CA THR A 192 6.20 20.55 -1.23
C THR A 192 5.03 20.61 -2.20
N GLY A 193 3.88 20.04 -1.87
CA GLY A 193 2.73 19.93 -2.75
C GLY A 193 2.99 19.08 -4.01
N ILE A 194 4.03 18.24 -4.02
CA ILE A 194 4.43 17.39 -5.15
C ILE A 194 3.68 16.06 -5.06
N THR A 195 3.33 15.47 -6.19
CA THR A 195 2.78 14.12 -6.25
C THR A 195 3.86 13.09 -5.93
N PHE A 196 3.61 12.22 -4.95
CA PHE A 196 4.49 11.11 -4.59
C PHE A 196 3.91 9.80 -5.08
N ILE A 197 4.72 8.98 -5.76
CA ILE A 197 4.38 7.60 -6.12
C ILE A 197 5.34 6.69 -5.34
N PHE A 198 4.77 5.94 -4.43
CA PHE A 198 5.50 5.13 -3.46
C PHE A 198 5.28 3.65 -3.75
N VAL A 199 6.36 2.89 -3.85
CA VAL A 199 6.33 1.43 -4.00
C VAL A 199 6.69 0.79 -2.67
N THR A 200 5.88 -0.13 -2.21
CA THR A 200 6.16 -0.94 -1.03
C THR A 200 5.49 -2.32 -1.12
N HIS A 201 5.96 -3.25 -0.31
CA HIS A 201 5.29 -4.52 0.00
C HIS A 201 4.75 -4.53 1.44
N ASP A 202 5.01 -3.47 2.22
CA ASP A 202 4.56 -3.31 3.60
C ASP A 202 3.17 -2.64 3.64
N GLN A 203 2.20 -3.38 4.21
CA GLN A 203 0.81 -2.93 4.30
C GLN A 203 0.66 -1.74 5.25
N GLU A 204 1.42 -1.72 6.35
CA GLU A 204 1.35 -0.65 7.33
C GLU A 204 1.82 0.67 6.75
N GLU A 205 2.90 0.65 5.95
CA GLU A 205 3.38 1.82 5.20
C GLU A 205 2.29 2.37 4.28
N ALA A 206 1.67 1.47 3.48
CA ALA A 206 0.63 1.86 2.55
C ALA A 206 -0.60 2.46 3.26
N LEU A 207 -1.09 1.81 4.32
CA LEU A 207 -2.28 2.25 5.05
C LEU A 207 -2.07 3.57 5.80
N THR A 208 -0.84 3.85 6.30
CA THR A 208 -0.59 5.02 7.14
C THR A 208 -0.24 6.29 6.36
N MET A 209 0.36 6.18 5.18
CA MET A 209 0.88 7.35 4.45
C MET A 209 0.03 7.75 3.24
N SER A 210 -0.72 6.81 2.65
CA SER A 210 -1.32 7.01 1.33
C SER A 210 -2.64 7.78 1.39
N ASP A 211 -2.86 8.60 0.37
CA ASP A 211 -4.19 9.13 0.07
C ASP A 211 -5.00 8.09 -0.72
N ARG A 212 -4.33 7.35 -1.63
CA ARG A 212 -4.87 6.18 -2.34
C ARG A 212 -3.82 5.10 -2.54
N ILE A 213 -4.30 3.86 -2.58
CA ILE A 213 -3.47 2.65 -2.75
C ILE A 213 -3.98 1.90 -3.98
N ALA A 214 -3.06 1.47 -4.85
CA ALA A 214 -3.33 0.47 -5.87
C ALA A 214 -2.74 -0.87 -5.41
N VAL A 215 -3.60 -1.86 -5.20
CA VAL A 215 -3.16 -3.23 -4.87
C VAL A 215 -2.90 -3.98 -6.18
N MET A 216 -1.67 -4.48 -6.32
CA MET A 216 -1.20 -5.18 -7.51
C MET A 216 -0.94 -6.65 -7.25
N SER A 217 -1.29 -7.51 -8.20
CA SER A 217 -0.94 -8.92 -8.22
C SER A 217 -0.79 -9.40 -9.67
N LYS A 218 0.22 -10.24 -9.92
CA LYS A 218 0.45 -10.89 -11.23
C LYS A 218 0.41 -9.92 -12.43
N GLY A 219 1.02 -8.74 -12.29
CA GLY A 219 1.10 -7.74 -13.34
C GLY A 219 -0.17 -6.88 -13.54
N ARG A 220 -1.19 -7.04 -12.71
CA ARG A 220 -2.48 -6.31 -12.81
C ARG A 220 -2.76 -5.51 -11.55
N ILE A 221 -3.52 -4.43 -11.69
CA ILE A 221 -4.13 -3.72 -10.57
C ILE A 221 -5.47 -4.38 -10.28
N LEU A 222 -5.66 -4.83 -9.03
CA LEU A 222 -6.88 -5.51 -8.58
C LEU A 222 -7.89 -4.55 -8.00
N GLN A 223 -7.42 -3.54 -7.26
CA GLN A 223 -8.26 -2.53 -6.63
C GLN A 223 -7.50 -1.24 -6.42
N VAL A 224 -8.17 -0.09 -6.58
CA VAL A 224 -7.64 1.24 -6.24
C VAL A 224 -8.63 1.94 -5.34
N GLY A 225 -8.20 2.38 -4.16
CA GLY A 225 -9.07 3.05 -3.19
C GLY A 225 -8.30 3.81 -2.13
N THR A 226 -9.01 4.48 -1.24
CA THR A 226 -8.42 5.02 -0.01
C THR A 226 -7.95 3.87 0.90
N PRO A 227 -7.07 4.12 1.89
CA PRO A 227 -6.69 3.09 2.86
C PRO A 227 -7.89 2.37 3.49
N ARG A 228 -8.96 3.09 3.81
CA ARG A 228 -10.20 2.51 4.33
C ARG A 228 -10.92 1.63 3.32
N ASP A 229 -11.02 2.06 2.05
CA ASP A 229 -11.68 1.24 1.02
C ASP A 229 -10.94 -0.09 0.84
N ILE A 230 -9.59 -0.05 0.84
CA ILE A 230 -8.76 -1.25 0.67
C ILE A 230 -8.86 -2.19 1.87
N TYR A 231 -8.92 -1.66 3.09
CA TYR A 231 -8.98 -2.45 4.33
C TYR A 231 -10.39 -2.94 4.66
N ASP A 232 -11.36 -2.02 4.70
CA ASP A 232 -12.72 -2.29 5.16
C ASP A 232 -13.59 -2.91 4.07
N ARG A 233 -13.30 -2.61 2.77
CA ARG A 233 -14.10 -2.99 1.61
C ARG A 233 -13.26 -3.63 0.50
N PRO A 234 -12.51 -4.70 0.80
CA PRO A 234 -11.80 -5.43 -0.26
C PRO A 234 -12.81 -6.00 -1.25
N GLU A 235 -12.49 -5.92 -2.55
CA GLU A 235 -13.38 -6.40 -3.60
C GLU A 235 -13.11 -7.87 -3.97
N GLN A 236 -11.87 -8.33 -3.78
CA GLN A 236 -11.41 -9.66 -4.15
C GLN A 236 -10.78 -10.38 -2.96
N ARG A 237 -10.85 -11.71 -2.98
CA ARG A 237 -10.25 -12.57 -1.95
C ARG A 237 -8.76 -12.27 -1.75
N PHE A 238 -8.02 -12.08 -2.85
CA PHE A 238 -6.60 -11.74 -2.74
C PHE A 238 -6.37 -10.43 -1.95
N VAL A 239 -7.17 -9.38 -2.21
CA VAL A 239 -7.04 -8.10 -1.50
C VAL A 239 -7.37 -8.27 -0.02
N ALA A 240 -8.45 -8.99 0.29
CA ALA A 240 -8.88 -9.27 1.66
C ALA A 240 -7.81 -10.00 2.48
N ASP A 241 -7.19 -11.03 1.88
CA ASP A 241 -6.18 -11.87 2.52
C ASP A 241 -4.80 -11.21 2.57
N PHE A 242 -4.46 -10.42 1.54
CA PHE A 242 -3.18 -9.71 1.47
C PHE A 242 -3.13 -8.49 2.39
N ILE A 243 -4.25 -7.81 2.65
CA ILE A 243 -4.31 -6.60 3.49
C ILE A 243 -4.85 -6.95 4.88
N GLY A 244 -3.93 -7.25 5.80
CA GLY A 244 -4.28 -7.66 7.16
C GLY A 244 -4.86 -9.08 7.26
N GLU A 245 -5.23 -9.48 8.46
CA GLU A 245 -5.89 -10.76 8.70
C GLU A 245 -7.37 -10.68 8.31
N ALA A 246 -7.92 -11.77 7.76
CA ALA A 246 -9.32 -11.87 7.35
C ALA A 246 -9.90 -13.25 7.64
N ASN A 247 -11.11 -13.29 8.19
CA ASN A 247 -11.91 -14.50 8.25
C ASN A 247 -12.67 -14.66 6.95
N LEU A 248 -12.39 -15.71 6.21
CA LEU A 248 -13.03 -16.03 4.94
C LEU A 248 -13.99 -17.21 5.12
N MET A 249 -15.27 -17.01 4.86
CA MET A 249 -16.32 -18.01 5.04
C MET A 249 -17.04 -18.27 3.72
N ALA A 250 -17.27 -19.52 3.40
CA ALA A 250 -18.09 -19.88 2.25
C ALA A 250 -19.59 -19.72 2.58
N GLY A 251 -20.36 -19.23 1.64
CA GLY A 251 -21.81 -19.05 1.79
C GLY A 251 -22.54 -19.00 0.47
N GLU A 252 -23.85 -18.87 0.53
CA GLU A 252 -24.72 -18.72 -0.63
C GLU A 252 -25.69 -17.56 -0.42
N ILE A 253 -25.81 -16.69 -1.43
CA ILE A 253 -26.73 -15.56 -1.40
C ILE A 253 -28.16 -16.08 -1.50
N THR A 254 -28.98 -15.77 -0.48
CA THR A 254 -30.41 -16.13 -0.43
C THR A 254 -31.32 -14.98 -0.81
N ALA A 255 -30.89 -13.75 -0.58
CA ALA A 255 -31.57 -12.53 -1.00
C ALA A 255 -30.55 -11.40 -1.15
N ALA A 256 -30.80 -10.47 -2.07
CA ALA A 256 -29.91 -9.29 -2.28
C ALA A 256 -30.75 -8.04 -2.56
N THR A 257 -30.24 -6.90 -2.07
CA THR A 257 -30.67 -5.54 -2.40
C THR A 257 -29.61 -4.86 -3.29
N ALA A 258 -29.69 -3.54 -3.44
CA ALA A 258 -28.68 -2.79 -4.19
C ALA A 258 -27.26 -2.88 -3.53
N ASP A 259 -27.18 -2.85 -2.21
CA ASP A 259 -25.93 -2.68 -1.49
C ASP A 259 -25.60 -3.84 -0.51
N GLU A 260 -26.59 -4.68 -0.18
CA GLU A 260 -26.46 -5.74 0.83
C GLU A 260 -27.04 -7.06 0.31
N ALA A 261 -26.47 -8.16 0.79
CA ALA A 261 -27.00 -9.51 0.56
C ALA A 261 -27.18 -10.24 1.89
N ARG A 262 -28.23 -11.06 1.97
CA ARG A 262 -28.38 -12.07 3.01
C ARG A 262 -27.67 -13.32 2.53
N VAL A 263 -26.71 -13.80 3.27
CA VAL A 263 -25.87 -14.96 2.95
C VAL A 263 -26.09 -16.06 3.97
N LEU A 264 -26.43 -17.24 3.52
CA LEU A 264 -26.44 -18.46 4.31
C LEU A 264 -25.04 -19.07 4.28
N LEU A 265 -24.33 -19.05 5.41
CA LEU A 265 -23.00 -19.63 5.54
C LEU A 265 -23.05 -21.15 5.60
N ALA A 266 -21.93 -21.82 5.26
CA ALA A 266 -21.79 -23.27 5.36
C ALA A 266 -22.03 -23.79 6.78
N SER A 267 -21.74 -22.98 7.82
CA SER A 267 -22.04 -23.26 9.22
C SER A 267 -23.55 -23.27 9.55
N GLY A 268 -24.43 -22.92 8.62
CA GLY A 268 -25.89 -22.80 8.81
C GLY A 268 -26.34 -21.44 9.35
N ALA A 269 -25.43 -20.53 9.67
CA ALA A 269 -25.76 -19.18 10.10
C ALA A 269 -26.18 -18.27 8.93
N SER A 270 -27.15 -17.39 9.15
CA SER A 270 -27.56 -16.39 8.16
C SER A 270 -27.05 -15.02 8.59
N ILE A 271 -26.27 -14.36 7.74
CA ILE A 271 -25.70 -13.04 8.00
C ILE A 271 -26.04 -12.06 6.89
N THR A 272 -26.00 -10.76 7.22
CA THR A 272 -26.08 -9.69 6.21
C THR A 272 -24.68 -9.21 5.88
N ALA A 273 -24.35 -9.18 4.59
CA ALA A 273 -23.04 -8.75 4.10
C ALA A 273 -23.21 -7.65 3.04
N THR A 274 -22.27 -6.70 3.00
CA THR A 274 -22.22 -5.65 1.98
C THR A 274 -21.76 -6.22 0.64
N LEU A 275 -22.34 -5.77 -0.45
CA LEU A 275 -21.96 -6.16 -1.81
C LEU A 275 -20.82 -5.27 -2.36
N PRO A 276 -19.93 -5.80 -3.22
CA PRO A 276 -18.94 -4.99 -3.94
C PRO A 276 -19.62 -3.93 -4.83
N ALA A 277 -19.01 -2.75 -4.95
CA ALA A 277 -19.61 -1.59 -5.64
C ALA A 277 -19.98 -1.86 -7.11
N GLU A 278 -19.14 -2.63 -7.83
CA GLU A 278 -19.28 -2.85 -9.28
C GLU A 278 -19.73 -4.27 -9.67
N ALA A 279 -19.95 -5.17 -8.71
CA ALA A 279 -20.37 -6.54 -8.99
C ALA A 279 -21.64 -6.90 -8.24
N ARG A 280 -22.44 -7.77 -8.85
CA ARG A 280 -23.64 -8.36 -8.24
C ARG A 280 -23.46 -9.88 -8.25
N PRO A 281 -22.61 -10.43 -7.35
CA PRO A 281 -22.42 -11.85 -7.25
C PRO A 281 -23.75 -12.55 -6.87
N THR A 282 -23.98 -13.75 -7.38
CA THR A 282 -25.14 -14.58 -7.10
C THR A 282 -24.70 -16.01 -6.82
N GLY A 283 -25.50 -16.75 -6.07
CA GLY A 283 -25.20 -18.14 -5.72
C GLY A 283 -24.08 -18.22 -4.67
N LYS A 284 -23.09 -19.09 -4.92
CA LYS A 284 -21.98 -19.32 -3.99
C LYS A 284 -21.01 -18.14 -3.97
N VAL A 285 -20.64 -17.69 -2.78
CA VAL A 285 -19.78 -16.55 -2.54
C VAL A 285 -18.82 -16.80 -1.38
N THR A 286 -17.74 -16.04 -1.33
CA THR A 286 -16.88 -15.89 -0.15
C THR A 286 -17.29 -14.63 0.62
N VAL A 287 -17.50 -14.76 1.92
CA VAL A 287 -17.75 -13.63 2.83
C VAL A 287 -16.53 -13.39 3.69
N MET A 288 -16.12 -12.14 3.80
CA MET A 288 -14.99 -11.70 4.63
C MET A 288 -15.51 -10.97 5.88
N VAL A 289 -14.86 -11.24 7.03
CA VAL A 289 -15.01 -10.49 8.28
C VAL A 289 -13.62 -10.25 8.88
N ARG A 290 -13.32 -8.99 9.26
CA ARG A 290 -12.07 -8.68 9.97
C ARG A 290 -12.12 -9.22 11.41
N PRO A 291 -11.00 -9.78 11.95
CA PRO A 291 -10.94 -10.34 13.31
C PRO A 291 -11.37 -9.38 14.43
N GLU A 292 -11.07 -8.09 14.27
CA GLU A 292 -11.42 -7.02 15.22
C GLU A 292 -12.89 -6.59 15.18
N HIS A 293 -13.65 -7.02 14.17
CA HIS A 293 -15.08 -6.75 14.03
C HIS A 293 -15.96 -7.86 14.61
N ALA A 294 -15.35 -8.85 15.23
CA ALA A 294 -16.02 -9.96 15.89
C ALA A 294 -15.70 -9.97 17.38
N GLU A 295 -16.68 -10.35 18.20
CA GLU A 295 -16.53 -10.51 19.64
C GLU A 295 -16.75 -11.96 20.04
N ILE A 296 -15.89 -12.47 20.94
CA ILE A 296 -16.06 -13.80 21.52
C ILE A 296 -16.94 -13.71 22.78
N VAL A 297 -17.95 -14.55 22.83
CA VAL A 297 -18.89 -14.66 23.96
C VAL A 297 -18.89 -16.07 24.53
N ALA A 298 -18.96 -16.18 25.84
CA ALA A 298 -18.96 -17.48 26.56
C ALA A 298 -20.26 -18.27 26.34
N ASP A 299 -21.40 -17.57 26.21
CA ASP A 299 -22.70 -18.21 25.90
C ASP A 299 -22.97 -18.13 24.41
N ALA A 300 -23.03 -19.32 23.80
CA ALA A 300 -23.25 -19.46 22.35
C ALA A 300 -24.73 -19.36 21.93
N LYS A 301 -25.69 -19.20 22.87
CA LYS A 301 -27.13 -19.31 22.55
C LYS A 301 -27.62 -18.27 21.58
N ASP A 302 -27.22 -17.00 21.78
CA ASP A 302 -27.64 -15.85 20.96
C ASP A 302 -26.51 -15.36 20.01
N ALA A 303 -25.41 -16.11 19.90
CA ALA A 303 -24.29 -15.75 19.05
C ALA A 303 -24.59 -15.96 17.56
N THR A 304 -24.00 -15.08 16.73
CA THR A 304 -24.10 -15.16 15.25
C THR A 304 -23.49 -16.45 14.72
N LEU A 305 -22.29 -16.83 15.22
CA LEU A 305 -21.59 -18.07 14.86
C LEU A 305 -21.25 -18.84 16.14
N ARG A 306 -21.05 -20.16 15.98
CA ARG A 306 -20.70 -21.05 17.09
C ARG A 306 -19.49 -21.89 16.73
N GLY A 307 -18.63 -22.13 17.72
CA GLY A 307 -17.42 -22.93 17.48
C GLY A 307 -16.78 -23.41 18.77
N ILE A 308 -15.62 -24.01 18.64
CA ILE A 308 -14.77 -24.46 19.75
C ILE A 308 -13.50 -23.60 19.74
N LEU A 309 -13.14 -23.04 20.88
CA LEU A 309 -11.89 -22.32 21.06
C LEU A 309 -10.74 -23.33 21.02
N GLU A 310 -9.88 -23.25 19.98
CA GLU A 310 -8.72 -24.14 19.86
C GLU A 310 -7.52 -23.63 20.64
N ARG A 311 -7.23 -22.33 20.52
CA ARG A 311 -6.09 -21.70 21.20
C ARG A 311 -6.28 -20.21 21.37
N THR A 312 -5.55 -19.67 22.34
CA THR A 312 -5.46 -18.23 22.60
C THR A 312 -3.99 -17.78 22.44
N VAL A 313 -3.74 -16.73 21.69
CA VAL A 313 -2.40 -16.17 21.47
C VAL A 313 -2.37 -14.73 21.96
N TYR A 314 -1.47 -14.43 22.91
CA TYR A 314 -1.32 -13.10 23.51
C TYR A 314 -0.21 -12.31 22.79
N PHE A 315 -0.54 -11.15 22.22
CA PHE A 315 0.38 -10.27 21.51
C PHE A 315 0.77 -8.99 22.29
N GLY A 316 0.46 -8.91 23.56
CA GLY A 316 0.72 -7.72 24.39
C GLY A 316 -0.41 -6.70 24.32
N THR A 317 -0.63 -6.07 23.20
CA THR A 317 -1.70 -5.09 22.98
C THR A 317 -3.06 -5.73 22.78
N ASP A 318 -3.08 -6.92 22.21
CA ASP A 318 -4.30 -7.66 21.86
C ASP A 318 -4.12 -9.16 22.08
N THR A 319 -5.22 -9.88 22.06
CA THR A 319 -5.28 -11.34 22.17
C THR A 319 -6.09 -11.90 21.01
N HIS A 320 -5.53 -12.89 20.30
CA HIS A 320 -6.19 -13.61 19.22
C HIS A 320 -6.79 -14.91 19.75
N PHE A 321 -8.08 -15.09 19.54
CA PHE A 321 -8.82 -16.31 19.85
C PHE A 321 -9.04 -17.08 18.55
N ASN A 322 -8.39 -18.22 18.42
CA ASN A 322 -8.55 -19.09 17.25
C ASN A 322 -9.67 -20.09 17.52
N ILE A 323 -10.72 -20.03 16.73
CA ILE A 323 -11.96 -20.76 16.92
C ILE A 323 -12.17 -21.65 15.68
N MET A 324 -12.54 -22.90 15.89
CA MET A 324 -13.01 -23.77 14.83
C MET A 324 -14.54 -23.72 14.81
N LEU A 325 -15.12 -23.23 13.71
CA LEU A 325 -16.57 -23.18 13.54
C LEU A 325 -17.15 -24.59 13.34
N ALA A 326 -18.46 -24.73 13.45
CA ALA A 326 -19.16 -26.02 13.36
C ALA A 326 -18.99 -26.74 12.00
N ASP A 327 -18.69 -26.00 10.94
CA ASP A 327 -18.43 -26.51 9.58
C ASP A 327 -16.94 -26.81 9.32
N GLY A 328 -16.08 -26.66 10.34
CA GLY A 328 -14.62 -26.81 10.19
C GLY A 328 -13.89 -25.60 9.64
N THR A 329 -14.56 -24.46 9.49
CA THR A 329 -13.91 -23.20 9.05
C THR A 329 -13.14 -22.59 10.22
N PRO A 330 -11.83 -22.28 10.07
CA PRO A 330 -11.09 -21.54 11.07
C PRO A 330 -11.57 -20.08 11.14
N PHE A 331 -11.73 -19.55 12.33
CA PHE A 331 -12.16 -18.18 12.57
C PHE A 331 -11.32 -17.55 13.69
N VAL A 332 -10.84 -16.33 13.48
CA VAL A 332 -10.04 -15.58 14.45
C VAL A 332 -10.84 -14.40 14.98
N VAL A 333 -10.90 -14.25 16.29
CA VAL A 333 -11.39 -13.04 16.95
C VAL A 333 -10.19 -12.33 17.58
N ARG A 334 -10.03 -11.05 17.27
CA ARG A 334 -9.00 -10.19 17.84
C ARG A 334 -9.62 -9.23 18.84
N ARG A 335 -9.17 -9.29 20.09
CA ARG A 335 -9.66 -8.42 21.16
C ARG A 335 -8.52 -7.63 21.76
N GLN A 336 -8.68 -6.31 21.87
CA GLN A 336 -7.73 -5.46 22.56
C GLN A 336 -7.69 -5.81 24.05
N ASN A 337 -6.48 -5.91 24.62
CA ASN A 337 -6.28 -6.27 26.01
C ASN A 337 -6.64 -5.10 26.94
N ASP A 338 -7.50 -5.36 27.92
CA ASP A 338 -7.83 -4.45 29.01
C ASP A 338 -7.32 -5.03 30.34
N ARG A 339 -6.87 -4.18 31.25
CA ARG A 339 -6.40 -4.56 32.60
C ARG A 339 -7.50 -5.20 33.48
N LYS A 340 -8.76 -5.04 33.12
CA LYS A 340 -9.93 -5.56 33.85
C LYS A 340 -10.43 -6.91 33.34
N GLN A 341 -9.71 -7.57 32.43
CA GLN A 341 -10.18 -8.85 31.90
C GLN A 341 -10.21 -9.92 32.96
N GLY A 342 -11.43 -10.52 33.12
CA GLY A 342 -11.68 -11.68 33.98
C GLY A 342 -10.96 -12.95 33.50
N LYS A 343 -11.23 -14.10 34.18
CA LYS A 343 -10.65 -15.40 33.81
C LYS A 343 -10.77 -15.65 32.32
N GLY A 344 -9.65 -15.99 31.70
CA GLY A 344 -9.57 -16.29 30.24
C GLY A 344 -10.47 -17.48 29.89
N LEU A 345 -10.93 -17.51 28.65
CA LEU A 345 -11.58 -18.66 28.06
C LEU A 345 -10.55 -19.77 27.90
N GLU A 346 -10.89 -21.00 28.25
CA GLU A 346 -9.97 -22.15 28.15
C GLU A 346 -10.08 -22.83 26.77
N PRO A 347 -8.98 -23.24 26.16
CA PRO A 347 -9.00 -24.08 24.98
C PRO A 347 -9.87 -25.32 25.16
N GLY A 348 -10.63 -25.70 24.13
CA GLY A 348 -11.62 -26.76 24.17
C GLY A 348 -13.02 -26.30 24.59
N SER A 349 -13.20 -25.07 25.06
CA SER A 349 -14.51 -24.54 25.41
C SER A 349 -15.37 -24.27 24.17
N ALA A 350 -16.67 -24.58 24.26
CA ALA A 350 -17.66 -24.11 23.30
C ALA A 350 -17.86 -22.60 23.49
N VAL A 351 -17.76 -21.84 22.41
CA VAL A 351 -17.87 -20.39 22.41
C VAL A 351 -18.79 -19.90 21.31
N GLY A 352 -19.38 -18.74 21.51
CA GLY A 352 -20.07 -17.97 20.49
C GLY A 352 -19.18 -16.88 19.90
N VAL A 353 -19.47 -16.52 18.65
CA VAL A 353 -18.90 -15.33 18.01
C VAL A 353 -20.04 -14.40 17.62
N GLN A 354 -20.00 -13.20 18.11
CA GLN A 354 -20.93 -12.14 17.76
C GLN A 354 -20.28 -11.24 16.71
N LEU A 355 -20.97 -11.01 15.59
CA LEU A 355 -20.52 -10.07 14.56
C LEU A 355 -21.20 -8.71 14.79
N ALA A 356 -20.45 -7.63 14.66
CA ALA A 356 -21.03 -6.30 14.63
C ALA A 356 -21.91 -6.13 13.38
N GLU A 357 -22.79 -5.13 13.36
CA GLU A 357 -23.64 -4.87 12.19
C GLU A 357 -22.79 -4.38 11.00
N ARG A 358 -23.13 -4.87 9.80
CA ARG A 358 -22.55 -4.42 8.50
C ARG A 358 -21.03 -4.57 8.36
N VAL A 359 -20.44 -5.53 9.09
CA VAL A 359 -18.99 -5.78 9.03
C VAL A 359 -18.59 -6.86 8.03
N ALA A 360 -19.57 -7.65 7.59
CA ALA A 360 -19.34 -8.72 6.63
C ALA A 360 -19.36 -8.14 5.19
N GLN A 361 -18.39 -8.55 4.37
CA GLN A 361 -18.24 -8.14 2.97
C GLN A 361 -18.27 -9.35 2.06
N VAL A 362 -19.10 -9.33 0.99
CA VAL A 362 -19.05 -10.31 -0.09
C VAL A 362 -17.90 -9.98 -1.02
N LEU A 363 -17.09 -10.96 -1.38
CA LEU A 363 -15.93 -10.82 -2.27
C LEU A 363 -16.28 -11.26 -3.70
N ARG A 364 -15.58 -10.68 -4.68
CA ARG A 364 -15.51 -11.18 -6.07
C ARG A 364 -14.44 -12.27 -6.10
N ASP A 365 -14.75 -13.47 -6.46
CA ASP A 365 -13.80 -14.55 -6.66
C ASP A 365 -13.68 -14.89 -8.14
#